data_54c98eb9469bbe2f77f8b08214c95a8c
#
_entry.id   54c98eb9469bbe2f77f8b08214c95a8c
#
_cell.length_a   1.000
_cell.length_b   1.000
_cell.length_c   1.000
_cell.angle_alpha   90.00
_cell.angle_beta   90.00
_cell.angle_gamma   90.00
#
_symmetry.space_group_name_H-M   'P 1'
#
loop_
_entity.id
_entity.type
_entity.pdbx_description
1 polymer ?
#
loop_
_entity_poly.entity_id
_entity_poly.type
_entity_poly.pdbx_seq_one_letter_code
_entity_poly.pdbx_strand_id
1 'polypeptide(L)'
;MPITFASLVDDDGWVPMPLNQQGHRNYLWEDGRPLADAPVDFAATFDGAMWVTSKPIDVPAFYRNPLRVRANFMVPRHHHNIDETVFVLAGEYRIEYGGPGDPDSVLVRPGGFFTSRAGTPYTMIAGPEGVTYIETWPVPVPKLKTVWYDRGWIHR
;
A
#
# COMPACT_ATOMS: atom_id res chain seq x y z
N MET A 1 -20.76 2.52 20.92
CA MET A 1 -21.24 3.80 20.34
C MET A 1 -21.68 3.58 18.92
N PRO A 2 -22.79 4.17 18.48
CA PRO A 2 -23.29 3.98 17.12
C PRO A 2 -22.48 4.71 16.04
N ILE A 3 -21.62 5.66 16.42
CA ILE A 3 -20.79 6.45 15.49
C ILE A 3 -19.34 6.41 15.96
N THR A 4 -18.43 6.03 15.06
CA THR A 4 -16.98 6.14 15.25
C THR A 4 -16.46 7.22 14.33
N PHE A 5 -15.63 8.11 14.85
CA PHE A 5 -15.00 9.18 14.09
C PHE A 5 -13.47 9.06 14.18
N ALA A 6 -12.80 9.28 13.08
CA ALA A 6 -11.35 9.43 13.02
C ALA A 6 -10.97 10.45 11.95
N SER A 7 -10.07 11.37 12.29
CA SER A 7 -9.44 12.27 11.32
C SER A 7 -8.13 11.65 10.83
N LEU A 8 -7.90 11.66 9.54
CA LEU A 8 -6.68 11.17 8.89
C LEU A 8 -5.78 12.32 8.39
N VAL A 9 -6.21 13.56 8.58
CA VAL A 9 -5.40 14.74 8.25
C VAL A 9 -4.51 15.20 9.42
N ASP A 10 -4.84 14.79 10.64
CA ASP A 10 -4.05 15.11 11.83
C ASP A 10 -2.74 14.31 11.86
N ASP A 11 -1.72 14.85 12.53
CA ASP A 11 -0.41 14.20 12.62
C ASP A 11 -0.31 13.15 13.74
N ASP A 12 -1.31 13.08 14.63
CA ASP A 12 -1.37 12.09 15.68
C ASP A 12 -1.92 10.73 15.20
N GLY A 13 -1.58 9.69 15.92
CA GLY A 13 -2.13 8.34 15.68
C GLY A 13 -1.55 7.61 14.47
N TRP A 14 -0.39 8.04 13.97
CA TRP A 14 0.36 7.32 12.95
C TRP A 14 1.48 6.50 13.59
N VAL A 15 1.56 5.22 13.26
CA VAL A 15 2.59 4.29 13.73
C VAL A 15 3.31 3.65 12.53
N PRO A 16 4.59 3.28 12.66
CA PRO A 16 5.31 2.59 11.59
C PRO A 16 4.53 1.38 11.09
N MET A 17 4.44 1.21 9.77
CA MET A 17 3.69 0.11 9.16
C MET A 17 4.50 -1.19 9.24
N PRO A 18 4.01 -2.24 9.94
CA PRO A 18 4.61 -3.55 9.86
C PRO A 18 4.10 -4.29 8.62
N LEU A 19 4.99 -4.95 7.85
CA LEU A 19 4.58 -5.71 6.66
C LEU A 19 3.57 -6.81 6.98
N ASN A 20 3.72 -7.51 8.10
CA ASN A 20 2.89 -8.67 8.45
C ASN A 20 1.79 -8.33 9.48
N GLN A 21 1.20 -7.13 9.38
CA GLN A 21 0.15 -6.72 10.31
C GLN A 21 -1.12 -7.57 10.17
N GLN A 22 -1.77 -7.87 11.28
CA GLN A 22 -3.09 -8.50 11.32
C GLN A 22 -3.22 -9.81 10.50
N GLY A 23 -2.12 -10.57 10.36
CA GLY A 23 -2.11 -11.80 9.57
C GLY A 23 -2.01 -11.60 8.06
N HIS A 24 -1.76 -10.37 7.60
CA HIS A 24 -1.43 -10.09 6.22
C HIS A 24 -0.18 -10.88 5.81
N ARG A 25 -0.24 -11.58 4.70
CA ARG A 25 0.88 -12.37 4.19
C ARG A 25 1.58 -11.64 3.06
N ASN A 26 2.89 -11.50 3.21
CA ASN A 26 3.77 -10.88 2.22
C ASN A 26 4.71 -11.92 1.63
N TYR A 27 4.79 -11.94 0.31
CA TYR A 27 5.64 -12.81 -0.48
C TYR A 27 6.60 -11.95 -1.28
N LEU A 28 7.86 -12.31 -1.32
CA LEU A 28 8.84 -11.71 -2.22
C LEU A 28 9.04 -12.63 -3.42
N TRP A 29 8.96 -12.09 -4.63
CA TRP A 29 9.25 -12.82 -5.85
C TRP A 29 10.76 -12.86 -6.06
N GLU A 30 11.36 -14.02 -5.89
CA GLU A 30 12.77 -14.31 -6.14
C GLU A 30 12.92 -15.62 -6.92
N ASP A 31 13.86 -15.67 -7.86
CA ASP A 31 14.19 -16.87 -8.63
C ASP A 31 12.98 -17.56 -9.28
N GLY A 32 12.06 -16.75 -9.82
CA GLY A 32 10.89 -17.26 -10.52
C GLY A 32 9.78 -17.83 -9.63
N ARG A 33 9.83 -17.62 -8.31
CA ARG A 33 8.83 -18.10 -7.35
C ARG A 33 8.54 -17.09 -6.25
N PRO A 34 7.34 -17.07 -5.67
CA PRO A 34 7.06 -16.29 -4.47
C PRO A 34 7.65 -16.97 -3.24
N LEU A 35 8.43 -16.24 -2.46
CA LEU A 35 8.87 -16.62 -1.13
C LEU A 35 7.83 -16.21 -0.10
N ALA A 36 7.42 -17.14 0.78
CA ALA A 36 6.61 -16.79 1.95
C ALA A 36 7.47 -16.03 2.96
N ASP A 37 6.84 -15.10 3.70
CA ASP A 37 7.48 -14.29 4.74
C ASP A 37 8.63 -13.45 4.19
N ALA A 38 8.31 -12.25 3.68
CA ALA A 38 9.29 -11.31 3.15
C ALA A 38 10.51 -11.17 4.09
N PRO A 39 11.75 -11.29 3.56
CA PRO A 39 12.97 -11.19 4.36
C PRO A 39 13.03 -9.90 5.18
N VAL A 40 13.75 -9.96 6.32
CA VAL A 40 13.87 -8.83 7.26
C VAL A 40 14.45 -7.59 6.58
N ASP A 41 15.44 -7.75 5.72
CA ASP A 41 16.06 -6.64 4.97
C ASP A 41 15.10 -6.03 3.93
N PHE A 42 14.20 -6.81 3.36
CA PHE A 42 13.13 -6.29 2.52
C PHE A 42 12.10 -5.50 3.36
N ALA A 43 11.69 -6.05 4.52
CA ALA A 43 10.77 -5.36 5.43
C ALA A 43 11.33 -4.01 5.89
N ALA A 44 12.64 -3.93 6.16
CA ALA A 44 13.32 -2.69 6.55
C ALA A 44 13.26 -1.58 5.48
N THR A 45 12.95 -1.89 4.23
CA THR A 45 12.74 -0.90 3.16
C THR A 45 11.66 0.12 3.52
N PHE A 46 10.67 -0.29 4.30
CA PHE A 46 9.53 0.54 4.69
C PHE A 46 9.77 1.37 5.94
N ASP A 47 10.87 1.11 6.67
CA ASP A 47 11.20 1.82 7.90
C ASP A 47 11.40 3.32 7.64
N GLY A 48 10.68 4.16 8.40
CA GLY A 48 10.69 5.60 8.22
C GLY A 48 10.14 6.08 6.87
N ALA A 49 9.42 5.23 6.13
CA ALA A 49 8.86 5.55 4.84
C ALA A 49 7.34 5.38 4.77
N MET A 50 6.78 4.45 5.55
CA MET A 50 5.34 4.17 5.57
C MET A 50 4.81 4.06 7.00
N TRP A 51 3.61 4.56 7.20
CA TRP A 51 2.89 4.55 8.48
C TRP A 51 1.45 4.10 8.25
N VAL A 52 0.88 3.47 9.25
CA VAL A 52 -0.54 3.08 9.33
C VAL A 52 -1.20 3.77 10.52
N THR A 53 -2.49 4.05 10.43
CA THR A 53 -3.21 4.64 11.54
C THR A 53 -3.44 3.65 12.68
N SER A 54 -3.24 4.10 13.91
CA SER A 54 -3.66 3.41 15.13
C SER A 54 -5.06 3.82 15.61
N LYS A 55 -5.73 4.76 14.90
CA LYS A 55 -7.07 5.21 15.24
C LYS A 55 -8.10 4.11 15.02
N PRO A 56 -9.15 4.00 15.86
CA PRO A 56 -10.18 2.98 15.68
C PRO A 56 -11.03 3.28 14.44
N ILE A 57 -10.84 2.49 13.41
CA ILE A 57 -11.54 2.61 12.13
C ILE A 57 -12.30 1.34 11.73
N ASP A 58 -12.46 0.41 12.67
CA ASP A 58 -13.10 -0.88 12.41
C ASP A 58 -14.56 -0.72 12.05
N VAL A 59 -14.88 -1.15 10.83
CA VAL A 59 -16.27 -1.34 10.38
C VAL A 59 -16.36 -2.75 9.81
N PRO A 60 -17.20 -3.64 10.39
CA PRO A 60 -17.19 -5.06 10.06
C PRO A 60 -17.41 -5.41 8.58
N ALA A 61 -18.08 -4.55 7.83
CA ALA A 61 -18.45 -4.81 6.44
C ALA A 61 -17.55 -4.14 5.40
N PHE A 62 -16.50 -3.41 5.82
CA PHE A 62 -15.67 -2.64 4.91
C PHE A 62 -14.22 -2.65 5.38
N TYR A 63 -13.41 -3.44 4.73
CA TYR A 63 -12.00 -3.57 5.07
C TYR A 63 -11.19 -2.46 4.43
N ARG A 64 -10.45 -1.73 5.25
CA ARG A 64 -9.66 -0.58 4.84
C ARG A 64 -8.41 -0.44 5.67
N ASN A 65 -7.41 0.17 5.07
CA ASN A 65 -6.14 0.47 5.71
C ASN A 65 -5.70 1.88 5.32
N PRO A 66 -5.86 2.87 6.19
CA PRO A 66 -5.30 4.20 5.97
C PRO A 66 -3.79 4.18 6.16
N LEU A 67 -3.07 4.76 5.21
CA LEU A 67 -1.63 4.78 5.13
C LEU A 67 -1.10 6.18 4.84
N ARG A 68 0.10 6.46 5.34
CA ARG A 68 0.94 7.59 4.94
C ARG A 68 2.24 7.10 4.35
N VAL A 69 2.70 7.81 3.33
CA VAL A 69 3.98 7.55 2.68
C VAL A 69 4.76 8.85 2.58
N ARG A 70 6.03 8.81 2.93
CA ARG A 70 6.91 9.98 2.85
C ARG A 70 7.10 10.46 1.41
N ALA A 71 7.50 11.73 1.29
CA ALA A 71 7.82 12.37 0.02
C ALA A 71 8.79 11.53 -0.83
N ASN A 72 8.47 11.41 -2.11
CA ASN A 72 9.27 10.75 -3.14
C ASN A 72 9.60 9.27 -2.87
N PHE A 73 8.92 8.63 -1.93
CA PHE A 73 9.14 7.21 -1.70
C PHE A 73 8.44 6.38 -2.77
N MET A 74 9.15 5.42 -3.30
CA MET A 74 8.62 4.41 -4.22
C MET A 74 8.22 3.16 -3.43
N VAL A 75 6.92 2.91 -3.32
CA VAL A 75 6.41 1.62 -2.87
C VAL A 75 6.76 0.60 -3.96
N PRO A 76 7.50 -0.46 -3.63
CA PRO A 76 7.97 -1.42 -4.63
C PRO A 76 6.84 -2.02 -5.45
N ARG A 77 7.17 -2.47 -6.65
CA ARG A 77 6.22 -3.17 -7.51
C ARG A 77 5.63 -4.38 -6.80
N HIS A 78 4.32 -4.48 -6.82
CA HIS A 78 3.59 -5.55 -6.15
C HIS A 78 2.23 -5.77 -6.79
N HIS A 79 1.59 -6.86 -6.41
CA HIS A 79 0.17 -7.09 -6.64
C HIS A 79 -0.49 -7.74 -5.43
N HIS A 80 -1.79 -7.63 -5.34
CA HIS A 80 -2.61 -8.35 -4.36
C HIS A 80 -3.35 -9.51 -5.00
N ASN A 81 -3.74 -10.49 -4.19
CA ASN A 81 -4.54 -11.64 -4.64
C ASN A 81 -6.03 -11.33 -4.83
N ILE A 82 -6.44 -10.10 -4.56
CA ILE A 82 -7.83 -9.62 -4.64
C ILE A 82 -7.86 -8.22 -5.27
N ASP A 83 -9.04 -7.81 -5.73
CA ASP A 83 -9.25 -6.44 -6.22
C ASP A 83 -9.09 -5.45 -5.06
N GLU A 84 -8.43 -4.35 -5.34
CA GLU A 84 -8.16 -3.28 -4.40
C GLU A 84 -8.64 -1.95 -4.99
N THR A 85 -9.17 -1.08 -4.14
CA THR A 85 -9.41 0.32 -4.50
C THR A 85 -8.70 1.22 -3.52
N VAL A 86 -7.93 2.18 -4.03
CA VAL A 86 -7.14 3.14 -3.27
C VAL A 86 -7.70 4.54 -3.50
N PHE A 87 -8.03 5.25 -2.40
CA PHE A 87 -8.50 6.63 -2.41
C PHE A 87 -7.41 7.55 -1.88
N VAL A 88 -7.02 8.56 -2.65
CA VAL A 88 -6.05 9.59 -2.23
C VAL A 88 -6.76 10.71 -1.46
N LEU A 89 -6.28 11.02 -0.27
CA LEU A 89 -6.84 12.03 0.63
C LEU A 89 -6.01 13.32 0.64
N ALA A 90 -4.68 13.20 0.62
CA ALA A 90 -3.74 14.33 0.62
C ALA A 90 -2.45 13.94 -0.11
N GLY A 91 -1.74 14.92 -0.67
CA GLY A 91 -0.59 14.66 -1.52
C GLY A 91 -1.00 14.06 -2.86
N GLU A 92 -0.12 13.30 -3.48
CA GLU A 92 -0.42 12.64 -4.75
C GLU A 92 0.34 11.32 -4.90
N TYR A 93 -0.23 10.39 -5.68
CA TYR A 93 0.42 9.16 -6.12
C TYR A 93 0.55 9.12 -7.63
N ARG A 94 1.73 8.83 -8.13
CA ARG A 94 1.94 8.32 -9.49
C ARG A 94 1.92 6.80 -9.44
N ILE A 95 1.00 6.20 -10.17
CA ILE A 95 0.83 4.76 -10.29
C ILE A 95 1.44 4.34 -11.62
N GLU A 96 2.45 3.48 -11.58
CA GLU A 96 3.06 2.89 -12.77
C GLU A 96 2.59 1.44 -12.91
N TYR A 97 2.02 1.12 -14.07
CA TYR A 97 1.54 -0.20 -14.42
C TYR A 97 2.07 -0.61 -15.81
N GLY A 98 1.72 -1.78 -16.30
CA GLY A 98 2.27 -2.30 -17.56
C GLY A 98 3.59 -3.05 -17.35
N GLY A 99 4.34 -3.27 -18.42
CA GLY A 99 5.58 -4.03 -18.40
C GLY A 99 6.80 -3.24 -17.92
N PRO A 100 7.87 -3.92 -17.49
CA PRO A 100 9.09 -3.27 -17.03
C PRO A 100 9.77 -2.38 -18.07
N GLY A 101 9.57 -2.67 -19.37
CA GLY A 101 10.18 -1.93 -20.49
C GLY A 101 9.30 -0.84 -21.08
N ASP A 102 8.01 -0.81 -20.72
CA ASP A 102 7.03 0.15 -21.23
C ASP A 102 5.97 0.41 -20.14
N PRO A 103 6.34 1.09 -19.06
CA PRO A 103 5.41 1.43 -18.01
C PRO A 103 4.46 2.51 -18.48
N ASP A 104 3.17 2.25 -18.37
CA ASP A 104 2.16 3.29 -18.42
C ASP A 104 1.99 3.90 -17.03
N SER A 105 1.49 5.11 -16.92
CA SER A 105 1.34 5.77 -15.63
C SER A 105 0.13 6.69 -15.54
N VAL A 106 -0.40 6.82 -14.33
CA VAL A 106 -1.45 7.78 -14.01
C VAL A 106 -1.10 8.51 -12.71
N LEU A 107 -1.43 9.79 -12.66
CA LEU A 107 -1.29 10.61 -11.46
C LEU A 107 -2.63 10.73 -10.76
N VAL A 108 -2.71 10.26 -9.52
CA VAL A 108 -3.91 10.30 -8.68
C VAL A 108 -3.74 11.35 -7.59
N ARG A 109 -4.66 12.31 -7.53
CA ARG A 109 -4.67 13.45 -6.59
C ARG A 109 -5.81 13.32 -5.58
N PRO A 110 -5.85 14.17 -4.55
CA PRO A 110 -6.91 14.17 -3.55
C PRO A 110 -8.32 14.20 -4.17
N GLY A 111 -9.19 13.30 -3.70
CA GLY A 111 -10.51 13.07 -4.28
C GLY A 111 -10.52 12.08 -5.45
N GLY A 112 -9.35 11.71 -5.97
CA GLY A 112 -9.20 10.65 -6.96
C GLY A 112 -9.01 9.28 -6.31
N PHE A 113 -9.21 8.24 -7.11
CA PHE A 113 -8.97 6.85 -6.74
C PHE A 113 -8.51 6.04 -7.94
N PHE A 114 -7.92 4.88 -7.68
CA PHE A 114 -7.69 3.87 -8.69
C PHE A 114 -8.11 2.49 -8.17
N THR A 115 -8.42 1.60 -9.08
CA THR A 115 -8.71 0.20 -8.76
C THR A 115 -7.69 -0.70 -9.47
N SER A 116 -7.04 -1.56 -8.70
CA SER A 116 -6.18 -2.63 -9.19
C SER A 116 -6.93 -3.95 -9.15
N ARG A 117 -6.99 -4.67 -10.27
CA ARG A 117 -7.54 -6.03 -10.30
C ARG A 117 -6.56 -7.02 -9.68
N ALA A 118 -7.11 -8.07 -9.09
CA ALA A 118 -6.31 -9.17 -8.54
C ALA A 118 -5.22 -9.64 -9.51
N GLY A 119 -4.00 -9.74 -9.02
CA GLY A 119 -2.84 -10.18 -9.81
C GLY A 119 -2.24 -9.15 -10.76
N THR A 120 -2.72 -7.89 -10.76
CA THR A 120 -2.16 -6.83 -11.61
C THR A 120 -0.99 -6.14 -10.92
N PRO A 121 0.25 -6.25 -11.43
CA PRO A 121 1.40 -5.59 -10.82
C PRO A 121 1.42 -4.09 -11.09
N TYR A 122 1.72 -3.30 -10.07
CA TYR A 122 1.90 -1.85 -10.16
C TYR A 122 2.92 -1.35 -9.14
N THR A 123 3.45 -0.15 -9.40
CA THR A 123 4.34 0.61 -8.51
C THR A 123 3.66 1.89 -8.12
N MET A 124 3.81 2.32 -6.87
CA MET A 124 3.24 3.56 -6.35
C MET A 124 4.36 4.52 -5.96
N ILE A 125 4.37 5.72 -6.50
CA ILE A 125 5.41 6.71 -6.21
C ILE A 125 4.75 7.94 -5.59
N ALA A 126 5.07 8.19 -4.32
CA ALA A 126 4.57 9.37 -3.61
C ALA A 126 5.15 10.64 -4.22
N GLY A 127 4.33 11.67 -4.30
CA GLY A 127 4.75 12.99 -4.75
C GLY A 127 5.69 13.71 -3.76
N PRO A 128 6.10 14.96 -4.09
CA PRO A 128 7.10 15.69 -3.32
C PRO A 128 6.67 16.07 -1.88
N GLU A 129 5.37 16.01 -1.59
CA GLU A 129 4.82 16.26 -0.25
C GLU A 129 4.42 14.97 0.48
N GLY A 130 4.72 13.80 -0.11
CA GLY A 130 4.22 12.52 0.37
C GLY A 130 2.76 12.30 -0.05
N VAL A 131 2.13 11.32 0.57
CA VAL A 131 0.72 11.00 0.30
C VAL A 131 0.06 10.40 1.52
N THR A 132 -1.22 10.71 1.71
CA THR A 132 -2.13 10.03 2.64
C THR A 132 -3.26 9.41 1.82
N TYR A 133 -3.52 8.13 2.03
CA TYR A 133 -4.50 7.38 1.24
C TYR A 133 -5.17 6.29 2.06
N ILE A 134 -6.25 5.73 1.52
CA ILE A 134 -6.94 4.58 2.10
C ILE A 134 -6.96 3.46 1.06
N GLU A 135 -6.41 2.31 1.41
CA GLU A 135 -6.61 1.06 0.71
C GLU A 135 -7.91 0.41 1.16
N THR A 136 -8.63 -0.23 0.26
CA THR A 136 -9.88 -0.93 0.56
C THR A 136 -9.96 -2.25 -0.18
N TRP A 137 -10.49 -3.27 0.51
CA TRP A 137 -10.66 -4.62 -0.02
C TRP A 137 -12.04 -5.19 0.31
N PRO A 138 -12.55 -6.15 -0.49
CA PRO A 138 -13.81 -6.84 -0.20
C PRO A 138 -13.66 -7.97 0.84
N VAL A 139 -12.46 -8.21 1.36
CA VAL A 139 -12.16 -9.31 2.30
C VAL A 139 -11.34 -8.80 3.48
N PRO A 140 -11.39 -9.50 4.63
CA PRO A 140 -10.57 -9.12 5.80
C PRO A 140 -9.06 -9.28 5.54
N VAL A 141 -8.26 -8.45 6.20
CA VAL A 141 -6.79 -8.39 6.08
C VAL A 141 -6.11 -9.78 6.15
N PRO A 142 -6.50 -10.73 7.02
CA PRO A 142 -5.89 -12.06 7.03
C PRO A 142 -6.03 -12.86 5.72
N LYS A 143 -6.95 -12.48 4.84
CA LYS A 143 -7.11 -13.09 3.51
C LYS A 143 -6.32 -12.38 2.43
N LEU A 144 -5.81 -11.20 2.71
CA LEU A 144 -4.98 -10.43 1.81
C LEU A 144 -3.60 -11.08 1.70
N LYS A 145 -3.13 -11.24 0.47
CA LYS A 145 -1.76 -11.66 0.15
C LYS A 145 -1.17 -10.64 -0.79
N THR A 146 0.03 -10.17 -0.50
CA THR A 146 0.79 -9.29 -1.37
C THR A 146 2.01 -10.02 -1.90
N VAL A 147 2.22 -9.96 -3.19
CA VAL A 147 3.43 -10.46 -3.85
C VAL A 147 4.25 -9.26 -4.27
N TRP A 148 5.39 -9.09 -3.65
CA TRP A 148 6.40 -8.06 -3.96
C TRP A 148 7.35 -8.58 -5.01
N TYR A 149 7.59 -7.77 -6.03
CA TYR A 149 8.52 -8.13 -7.09
C TYR A 149 9.95 -7.73 -6.75
N ASP A 150 10.88 -8.19 -7.58
CA ASP A 150 12.31 -8.10 -7.43
C ASP A 150 12.79 -6.79 -6.77
N ARG A 151 13.78 -6.94 -5.89
CA ARG A 151 14.51 -5.85 -5.21
C ARG A 151 15.07 -4.80 -6.17
N GLY A 152 15.32 -5.14 -7.43
CA GLY A 152 15.74 -4.20 -8.46
C GLY A 152 14.76 -3.04 -8.70
N TRP A 153 13.50 -3.18 -8.28
CA TRP A 153 12.50 -2.13 -8.34
C TRP A 153 12.58 -1.13 -7.18
N ILE A 154 13.22 -1.51 -6.09
CA ILE A 154 13.36 -0.67 -4.89
C ILE A 154 14.40 0.43 -5.10
N HIS A 155 15.34 0.25 -6.00
CA HIS A 155 16.52 1.10 -6.20
C HIS A 155 16.49 1.96 -7.49
N ARG A 156 15.34 2.13 -8.08
CA ARG A 156 15.18 2.97 -9.27
C ARG A 156 14.54 4.31 -8.95
#